data_391f9a46456cf9628b1f468d208de67c
#
_entry.id   391f9a46456cf9628b1f468d208de67c
#
_cell.length_a   1.000
_cell.length_b   1.000
_cell.length_c   1.000
_cell.angle_alpha   90.00
_cell.angle_beta   90.00
_cell.angle_gamma   90.00
#
_symmetry.space_group_name_H-M   'P 1'
#
loop_
_entity.id
_entity.type
_entity.pdbx_description
1 polymer ?
#
loop_
_entity_poly.entity_id
_entity_poly.type
_entity_poly.pdbx_seq_one_letter_code
_entity_poly.pdbx_strand_id
1 'polypeptide(L)'
;MKVTEYYTVRHLLAATCSLACVALLAIGANAGLDLRAPEAAKTVFTQETGSAIQLALIIGNGNYPDAAEPLSQPINDASGLAYAMRRHGFDVDMVEDATKADMTRAVERLKSRIKPGSVVMLFFGGYGVQSRQETYMMPTDAVIWKEGDVRQEGMSVETVLHAIKERGARATLAVIDASRRNPYERRFRSFSHGLAPVSAPSNALIISSNTPGKVADDTKGQHSVLVTELLNNLNAHASAEGVFNKTRVAVFRASNGAQMPSVSSSLLEDVHLNPGDDPDLTTSSIAPITTENADDPSPTSPLGHPGHP
;
A
#
# COMPACT_ATOMS: atom_id res chain seq x y z
N MET A 1 -1.83 -34.28 -59.78
CA MET A 1 -1.26 -35.46 -59.12
C MET A 1 -0.59 -35.03 -57.82
N LYS A 2 -1.35 -34.52 -56.82
CA LYS A 2 -0.78 -34.16 -55.49
C LYS A 2 -1.82 -34.13 -54.33
N VAL A 3 -3.06 -34.51 -54.57
CA VAL A 3 -4.13 -34.46 -53.54
C VAL A 3 -4.38 -35.85 -52.92
N THR A 4 -4.00 -36.91 -53.63
CA THR A 4 -4.27 -38.31 -53.18
C THR A 4 -3.27 -38.81 -52.15
N GLU A 5 -2.06 -38.29 -52.10
CA GLU A 5 -1.05 -38.69 -51.10
C GLU A 5 -1.30 -38.12 -49.70
N TYR A 6 -2.05 -37.00 -49.61
CA TYR A 6 -2.30 -36.37 -48.30
C TYR A 6 -3.35 -37.09 -47.45
N TYR A 7 -4.24 -37.84 -48.07
CA TYR A 7 -5.27 -38.60 -47.37
C TYR A 7 -4.77 -39.94 -46.83
N THR A 8 -3.80 -40.56 -47.47
CA THR A 8 -3.26 -41.84 -47.03
C THR A 8 -2.39 -41.72 -45.76
N VAL A 9 -1.67 -40.63 -45.60
CA VAL A 9 -0.83 -40.40 -44.42
C VAL A 9 -1.67 -40.10 -43.16
N ARG A 10 -2.83 -39.44 -43.29
CA ARG A 10 -3.74 -39.17 -42.14
C ARG A 10 -4.43 -40.42 -41.63
N HIS A 11 -4.74 -41.37 -42.47
CA HIS A 11 -5.38 -42.64 -42.04
C HIS A 11 -4.38 -43.62 -41.41
N LEU A 12 -3.12 -43.58 -41.78
CA LEU A 12 -2.06 -44.40 -41.16
C LEU A 12 -1.68 -43.89 -39.75
N LEU A 13 -1.69 -42.56 -39.53
CA LEU A 13 -1.45 -41.97 -38.19
C LEU A 13 -2.61 -42.18 -37.23
N ALA A 14 -3.85 -42.20 -37.69
CA ALA A 14 -5.02 -42.46 -36.86
C ALA A 14 -5.12 -43.96 -36.42
N ALA A 15 -4.66 -44.88 -37.24
CA ALA A 15 -4.69 -46.32 -36.92
C ALA A 15 -3.61 -46.74 -35.89
N THR A 16 -2.46 -46.05 -35.86
CA THR A 16 -1.38 -46.33 -34.89
C THR A 16 -1.69 -45.81 -33.48
N CYS A 17 -2.42 -44.70 -33.35
CA CYS A 17 -2.85 -44.20 -32.04
C CYS A 17 -3.93 -45.08 -31.38
N SER A 18 -4.80 -45.70 -32.14
CA SER A 18 -5.87 -46.56 -31.61
C SER A 18 -5.36 -47.91 -31.07
N LEU A 19 -4.26 -48.45 -31.59
CA LEU A 19 -3.68 -49.69 -31.06
C LEU A 19 -2.86 -49.48 -29.77
N ALA A 20 -2.29 -48.31 -29.57
CA ALA A 20 -1.57 -47.97 -28.34
C ALA A 20 -2.46 -47.80 -27.11
N CYS A 21 -3.70 -47.36 -27.29
CA CYS A 21 -4.65 -47.21 -26.18
C CYS A 21 -5.26 -48.51 -25.68
N VAL A 22 -5.36 -49.51 -26.51
CA VAL A 22 -5.91 -50.86 -26.12
C VAL A 22 -4.87 -51.72 -25.38
N ALA A 23 -3.59 -51.52 -25.65
CA ALA A 23 -2.52 -52.26 -24.95
C ALA A 23 -2.24 -51.77 -23.51
N LEU A 24 -2.65 -50.58 -23.17
CA LEU A 24 -2.51 -49.97 -21.81
C LEU A 24 -3.63 -50.33 -20.85
N LEU A 25 -4.73 -50.89 -21.33
CA LEU A 25 -5.87 -51.31 -20.51
C LEU A 25 -5.82 -52.78 -20.04
N ALA A 26 -4.86 -53.57 -20.49
CA ALA A 26 -4.76 -55.00 -20.17
C ALA A 26 -3.72 -55.36 -19.09
N ILE A 27 -3.01 -54.41 -18.54
CA ILE A 27 -1.97 -54.66 -17.50
C ILE A 27 -2.42 -54.25 -16.07
N GLY A 28 -3.66 -53.76 -15.91
CA GLY A 28 -4.18 -53.18 -14.67
C GLY A 28 -4.99 -54.10 -13.76
N ALA A 29 -5.04 -55.42 -13.98
CA ALA A 29 -5.96 -56.29 -13.24
C ALA A 29 -5.28 -57.41 -12.46
N ASN A 30 -4.26 -57.11 -11.65
CA ASN A 30 -3.82 -57.96 -10.55
C ASN A 30 -2.84 -57.25 -9.60
N ALA A 31 -3.33 -56.24 -8.90
CA ALA A 31 -2.69 -55.76 -7.69
C ALA A 31 -3.77 -55.60 -6.61
N GLY A 32 -3.61 -56.34 -5.53
CA GLY A 32 -4.57 -56.45 -4.44
C GLY A 32 -4.98 -55.12 -3.87
N LEU A 33 -6.22 -55.09 -3.45
CA LEU A 33 -6.85 -54.03 -2.70
C LEU A 33 -6.13 -53.77 -1.38
N ASP A 34 -5.13 -52.91 -1.41
CA ASP A 34 -4.68 -52.22 -0.19
C ASP A 34 -5.38 -50.87 -0.13
N LEU A 35 -6.54 -50.84 0.53
CA LEU A 35 -7.34 -49.64 0.79
C LEU A 35 -6.65 -48.78 1.86
N ARG A 36 -5.43 -48.34 1.56
CA ARG A 36 -4.83 -47.22 2.28
C ARG A 36 -4.99 -45.99 1.40
N ALA A 37 -5.99 -45.14 1.75
CA ALA A 37 -6.11 -43.86 1.14
C ALA A 37 -4.75 -43.14 1.13
N PRO A 38 -4.28 -42.61 0.02
CA PRO A 38 -3.10 -41.78 0.05
C PRO A 38 -3.44 -40.58 0.92
N GLU A 39 -2.77 -40.51 2.05
CA GLU A 39 -2.72 -39.32 2.89
C GLU A 39 -2.27 -38.20 1.98
N ALA A 40 -3.22 -37.34 1.61
CA ALA A 40 -2.92 -36.15 0.82
C ALA A 40 -1.84 -35.40 1.61
N ALA A 41 -0.63 -35.43 1.10
CA ALA A 41 0.43 -34.58 1.60
C ALA A 41 -0.12 -33.16 1.57
N LYS A 42 -0.61 -32.68 2.73
CA LYS A 42 -0.83 -31.28 2.98
C LYS A 42 0.52 -30.64 2.72
N THR A 43 0.68 -30.06 1.55
CA THR A 43 1.73 -29.09 1.31
C THR A 43 1.40 -27.94 2.27
N VAL A 44 1.95 -28.03 3.46
CA VAL A 44 1.99 -26.88 4.37
C VAL A 44 2.88 -25.89 3.65
N PHE A 45 2.26 -24.95 2.95
CA PHE A 45 2.95 -23.71 2.61
C PHE A 45 3.32 -23.11 3.96
N THR A 46 4.51 -23.37 4.41
CA THR A 46 5.12 -22.57 5.48
C THR A 46 5.32 -21.20 4.84
N GLN A 47 4.32 -20.35 4.99
CA GLN A 47 4.48 -18.94 4.76
C GLN A 47 5.52 -18.53 5.80
N GLU A 48 6.76 -18.29 5.34
CA GLU A 48 7.76 -17.69 6.21
C GLU A 48 7.14 -16.38 6.72
N THR A 49 6.78 -16.37 7.98
CA THR A 49 6.33 -15.19 8.74
C THR A 49 7.55 -14.28 8.96
N GLY A 50 8.20 -13.87 7.88
CA GLY A 50 9.10 -12.75 7.89
C GLY A 50 8.25 -11.50 8.07
N SER A 51 8.57 -10.69 9.08
CA SER A 51 7.99 -9.35 9.25
C SER A 51 7.92 -8.65 7.89
N ALA A 52 6.72 -8.17 7.52
CA ALA A 52 6.52 -7.49 6.23
C ALA A 52 7.54 -6.35 6.08
N ILE A 53 8.23 -6.30 4.93
CA ILE A 53 9.21 -5.24 4.67
C ILE A 53 8.45 -3.91 4.61
N GLN A 54 8.85 -2.99 5.48
CA GLN A 54 8.29 -1.64 5.54
C GLN A 54 9.31 -0.65 4.99
N LEU A 55 8.96 0.04 3.91
CA LEU A 55 9.81 0.99 3.22
C LEU A 55 9.17 2.37 3.25
N ALA A 56 9.98 3.42 3.44
CA ALA A 56 9.50 4.78 3.32
C ALA A 56 10.41 5.60 2.41
N LEU A 57 9.81 6.30 1.44
CA LEU A 57 10.45 7.38 0.70
C LEU A 57 9.85 8.70 1.18
N ILE A 58 10.71 9.56 1.73
CA ILE A 58 10.30 10.83 2.31
C ILE A 58 11.07 11.95 1.62
N ILE A 59 10.34 12.83 0.92
CA ILE A 59 10.92 13.94 0.16
C ILE A 59 10.39 15.26 0.74
N GLY A 60 11.31 16.12 1.16
CA GLY A 60 11.03 17.49 1.63
C GLY A 60 11.74 18.51 0.75
N ASN A 61 10.99 19.32 0.01
CA ASN A 61 11.51 20.35 -0.87
C ASN A 61 11.09 21.73 -0.37
N GLY A 62 12.03 22.55 0.06
CA GLY A 62 11.80 23.90 0.58
C GLY A 62 12.45 24.99 -0.25
N ASN A 63 13.64 24.73 -0.77
CA ASN A 63 14.46 25.72 -1.47
C ASN A 63 14.20 25.69 -2.98
N TYR A 64 13.26 26.53 -3.43
CA TYR A 64 12.89 26.66 -4.85
C TYR A 64 13.43 27.99 -5.41
N PRO A 65 14.57 28.00 -6.12
CA PRO A 65 15.17 29.24 -6.62
C PRO A 65 14.28 30.05 -7.57
N ASP A 66 13.37 29.38 -8.31
CA ASP A 66 12.44 29.99 -9.25
C ASP A 66 11.08 30.39 -8.62
N ALA A 67 10.87 30.08 -7.34
CA ALA A 67 9.69 30.49 -6.59
C ALA A 67 9.93 31.85 -5.88
N ALA A 68 8.85 32.61 -5.66
CA ALA A 68 8.93 33.92 -5.02
C ALA A 68 9.43 33.85 -3.59
N GLU A 69 9.12 32.76 -2.87
CA GLU A 69 9.51 32.54 -1.48
C GLU A 69 9.87 31.08 -1.23
N PRO A 70 10.93 30.79 -0.45
CA PRO A 70 11.25 29.45 -0.03
C PRO A 70 10.19 28.95 0.99
N LEU A 71 9.97 27.64 1.02
CA LEU A 71 9.10 26.99 1.98
C LEU A 71 9.91 26.56 3.21
N SER A 72 9.51 26.99 4.40
CA SER A 72 10.28 26.70 5.62
C SER A 72 9.95 25.34 6.26
N GLN A 73 8.76 24.80 6.03
CA GLN A 73 8.25 23.62 6.75
C GLN A 73 8.59 22.27 6.10
N PRO A 74 8.64 22.09 4.77
CA PRO A 74 8.79 20.78 4.16
C PRO A 74 9.99 19.96 4.61
N ILE A 75 11.13 20.61 4.89
CA ILE A 75 12.34 19.94 5.38
C ILE A 75 12.13 19.43 6.80
N ASN A 76 11.58 20.29 7.68
CA ASN A 76 11.26 19.89 9.05
C ASN A 76 10.23 18.76 9.08
N ASP A 77 9.19 18.86 8.23
CA ASP A 77 8.14 17.87 8.09
C ASP A 77 8.70 16.51 7.67
N ALA A 78 9.56 16.52 6.66
CA ALA A 78 10.26 15.32 6.19
C ALA A 78 11.12 14.71 7.31
N SER A 79 11.88 15.52 8.03
CA SER A 79 12.73 15.07 9.14
C SER A 79 11.91 14.48 10.29
N GLY A 80 10.83 15.16 10.71
CA GLY A 80 9.93 14.68 11.76
C GLY A 80 9.26 13.36 11.39
N LEU A 81 8.74 13.28 10.18
CA LEU A 81 8.09 12.05 9.69
C LEU A 81 9.11 10.92 9.50
N ALA A 82 10.32 11.19 8.98
CA ALA A 82 11.37 10.18 8.86
C ALA A 82 11.76 9.60 10.22
N TYR A 83 11.88 10.44 11.23
CA TYR A 83 12.14 9.99 12.60
C TYR A 83 10.99 9.09 13.11
N ALA A 84 9.75 9.50 12.95
CA ALA A 84 8.60 8.72 13.37
C ALA A 84 8.53 7.38 12.63
N MET A 85 8.69 7.36 11.31
CA MET A 85 8.62 6.13 10.52
C MET A 85 9.74 5.14 10.88
N ARG A 86 10.95 5.60 11.17
CA ARG A 86 12.02 4.71 11.68
C ARG A 86 11.63 4.06 13.00
N ARG A 87 10.96 4.78 13.90
CA ARG A 87 10.45 4.22 15.16
C ARG A 87 9.34 3.20 14.96
N HIS A 88 8.59 3.30 13.87
CA HIS A 88 7.59 2.33 13.45
C HIS A 88 8.18 1.18 12.60
N GLY A 89 9.50 1.05 12.52
CA GLY A 89 10.16 -0.08 11.85
C GLY A 89 10.32 0.07 10.34
N PHE A 90 10.01 1.25 9.78
CA PHE A 90 10.26 1.50 8.36
C PHE A 90 11.74 1.72 8.08
N ASP A 91 12.21 1.14 6.98
CA ASP A 91 13.48 1.48 6.38
C ASP A 91 13.29 2.72 5.51
N VAL A 92 13.85 3.86 5.96
CA VAL A 92 13.54 5.20 5.45
C VAL A 92 14.66 5.72 4.57
N ASP A 93 14.32 6.02 3.31
CA ASP A 93 15.11 6.84 2.38
C ASP A 93 14.55 8.27 2.41
N MET A 94 15.32 9.22 2.92
CA MET A 94 14.91 10.63 3.02
C MET A 94 15.75 11.48 2.09
N VAL A 95 15.10 12.39 1.36
CA VAL A 95 15.74 13.32 0.42
C VAL A 95 15.24 14.74 0.69
N GLU A 96 16.16 15.67 0.82
CA GLU A 96 15.90 17.10 1.04
C GLU A 96 16.28 17.89 -0.21
N ASP A 97 15.50 18.92 -0.53
CA ASP A 97 15.73 19.84 -1.64
C ASP A 97 16.10 19.13 -2.96
N ALA A 98 15.35 18.08 -3.25
CA ALA A 98 15.60 17.17 -4.34
C ALA A 98 15.43 17.83 -5.70
N THR A 99 16.45 17.74 -6.54
CA THR A 99 16.35 17.99 -7.98
C THR A 99 15.49 16.89 -8.66
N LYS A 100 15.09 17.11 -9.90
CA LYS A 100 14.40 16.09 -10.69
C LYS A 100 15.20 14.79 -10.78
N ALA A 101 16.50 14.91 -10.97
CA ALA A 101 17.38 13.75 -11.03
C ALA A 101 17.45 13.03 -9.68
N ASP A 102 17.45 13.77 -8.54
CA ASP A 102 17.46 13.18 -7.19
C ASP A 102 16.15 12.44 -6.90
N MET A 103 15.01 13.06 -7.21
CA MET A 103 13.69 12.43 -7.06
C MET A 103 13.60 11.15 -7.89
N THR A 104 14.06 11.19 -9.15
CA THR A 104 14.06 10.01 -10.02
C THR A 104 14.91 8.89 -9.43
N ARG A 105 16.13 9.20 -8.99
CA ARG A 105 17.01 8.21 -8.34
C ARG A 105 16.41 7.64 -7.06
N ALA A 106 15.75 8.47 -6.25
CA ALA A 106 15.10 8.02 -5.01
C ALA A 106 13.94 7.05 -5.28
N VAL A 107 13.09 7.37 -6.28
CA VAL A 107 12.01 6.46 -6.70
C VAL A 107 12.57 5.14 -7.25
N GLU A 108 13.63 5.18 -8.05
CA GLU A 108 14.27 3.95 -8.56
C GLU A 108 14.90 3.11 -7.43
N ARG A 109 15.56 3.74 -6.44
CA ARG A 109 16.03 3.03 -5.24
C ARG A 109 14.88 2.38 -4.48
N LEU A 110 13.78 3.12 -4.23
CA LEU A 110 12.59 2.56 -3.60
C LEU A 110 12.07 1.35 -4.38
N LYS A 111 11.85 1.48 -5.69
CA LYS A 111 11.36 0.42 -6.57
C LYS A 111 12.23 -0.84 -6.54
N SER A 112 13.55 -0.69 -6.45
CA SER A 112 14.49 -1.81 -6.40
C SER A 112 14.40 -2.62 -5.09
N ARG A 113 13.88 -2.02 -4.02
CA ARG A 113 13.77 -2.61 -2.67
C ARG A 113 12.41 -3.23 -2.39
N ILE A 114 11.37 -2.83 -3.14
CA ILE A 114 10.01 -3.38 -2.98
C ILE A 114 10.03 -4.86 -3.36
N LYS A 115 9.48 -5.68 -2.47
CA LYS A 115 9.19 -7.10 -2.67
C LYS A 115 7.69 -7.35 -2.49
N PRO A 116 7.15 -8.45 -3.02
CA PRO A 116 5.77 -8.84 -2.71
C PRO A 116 5.55 -8.87 -1.19
N GLY A 117 4.44 -8.26 -0.74
CA GLY A 117 4.13 -8.14 0.70
C GLY A 117 4.68 -6.89 1.38
N SER A 118 5.51 -6.08 0.71
CA SER A 118 6.01 -4.82 1.30
C SER A 118 4.88 -3.82 1.55
N VAL A 119 4.97 -3.09 2.67
CA VAL A 119 4.20 -1.86 2.92
C VAL A 119 5.08 -0.67 2.61
N VAL A 120 4.58 0.25 1.79
CA VAL A 120 5.35 1.41 1.32
C VAL A 120 4.70 2.70 1.78
N MET A 121 5.47 3.57 2.43
CA MET A 121 5.09 4.95 2.74
C MET A 121 5.76 5.89 1.73
N LEU A 122 4.97 6.77 1.11
CA LEU A 122 5.45 7.90 0.31
C LEU A 122 5.06 9.19 0.99
N PHE A 123 6.01 10.06 1.28
CA PHE A 123 5.76 11.43 1.71
C PHE A 123 6.36 12.42 0.71
N PHE A 124 5.60 13.43 0.37
CA PHE A 124 6.09 14.59 -0.34
C PHE A 124 5.60 15.88 0.32
N GLY A 125 6.54 16.71 0.78
CA GLY A 125 6.34 18.09 1.22
C GLY A 125 7.00 19.05 0.26
N GLY A 126 6.26 20.05 -0.24
CA GLY A 126 6.81 20.99 -1.23
C GLY A 126 5.74 21.68 -2.05
N TYR A 127 6.11 22.20 -3.22
CA TYR A 127 5.13 22.68 -4.19
C TYR A 127 4.54 21.52 -5.01
N GLY A 128 3.21 21.43 -5.00
CA GLY A 128 2.45 20.59 -5.91
C GLY A 128 1.75 21.43 -6.96
N VAL A 129 1.76 21.00 -8.19
CA VAL A 129 1.09 21.70 -9.28
C VAL A 129 0.23 20.72 -10.05
N GLN A 130 -1.04 21.07 -10.27
CA GLN A 130 -1.91 20.27 -11.14
C GLN A 130 -1.74 20.65 -12.61
N SER A 131 -1.72 19.65 -13.47
CA SER A 131 -1.81 19.81 -14.92
C SER A 131 -2.61 18.66 -15.51
N ARG A 132 -3.62 18.93 -16.34
CA ARG A 132 -4.51 17.93 -16.97
C ARG A 132 -5.08 16.91 -15.98
N GLN A 133 -5.56 17.38 -14.82
CA GLN A 133 -6.17 16.55 -13.76
C GLN A 133 -5.20 15.56 -13.06
N GLU A 134 -3.91 15.70 -13.25
CA GLU A 134 -2.90 14.99 -12.47
C GLU A 134 -2.15 15.93 -11.55
N THR A 135 -1.65 15.39 -10.43
CA THR A 135 -0.85 16.12 -9.46
C THR A 135 0.64 15.83 -9.66
N TYR A 136 1.42 16.90 -9.79
CA TYR A 136 2.87 16.84 -10.00
C TYR A 136 3.60 17.37 -8.77
N MET A 137 4.49 16.57 -8.22
CA MET A 137 5.48 16.95 -7.22
C MET A 137 6.58 17.73 -7.92
N MET A 138 6.85 18.97 -7.50
CA MET A 138 7.83 19.82 -8.14
C MET A 138 9.22 19.61 -7.53
N PRO A 139 10.25 19.31 -8.35
CA PRO A 139 11.63 19.32 -7.90
C PRO A 139 12.13 20.75 -7.72
N THR A 140 13.21 20.94 -6.95
CA THR A 140 13.73 22.28 -6.63
C THR A 140 14.35 22.99 -7.83
N ASP A 141 14.85 22.23 -8.80
CA ASP A 141 15.44 22.74 -10.04
C ASP A 141 14.45 22.93 -11.21
N ALA A 142 13.14 22.80 -10.95
CA ALA A 142 12.11 22.95 -11.99
C ALA A 142 12.10 24.36 -12.58
N VAL A 143 12.20 24.45 -13.89
CA VAL A 143 12.08 25.71 -14.65
C VAL A 143 10.76 25.71 -15.41
N ILE A 144 9.79 26.49 -14.94
CA ILE A 144 8.43 26.49 -15.46
C ILE A 144 8.11 27.82 -16.12
N TRP A 145 7.94 27.82 -17.45
CA TRP A 145 7.51 28.98 -18.24
C TRP A 145 6.05 28.92 -18.68
N LYS A 146 5.51 27.72 -18.82
CA LYS A 146 4.12 27.45 -19.26
C LYS A 146 3.60 26.17 -18.57
N GLU A 147 2.30 25.98 -18.55
CA GLU A 147 1.68 24.80 -17.95
C GLU A 147 2.24 23.45 -18.47
N GLY A 148 2.59 23.42 -19.79
CA GLY A 148 3.18 22.22 -20.39
C GLY A 148 4.48 21.75 -19.73
N ASP A 149 5.26 22.67 -19.19
CA ASP A 149 6.54 22.38 -18.57
C ASP A 149 6.36 21.63 -17.22
N VAL A 150 5.22 21.81 -16.55
CA VAL A 150 4.89 21.09 -15.31
C VAL A 150 5.00 19.58 -15.51
N ARG A 151 4.52 19.06 -16.62
CA ARG A 151 4.56 17.62 -16.92
C ARG A 151 5.96 17.14 -17.30
N GLN A 152 6.78 18.04 -17.83
CA GLN A 152 8.16 17.71 -18.21
C GLN A 152 9.09 17.80 -17.01
N GLU A 153 8.92 18.79 -16.15
CA GLU A 153 9.80 19.06 -15.01
C GLU A 153 9.32 18.38 -13.72
N GLY A 154 8.02 18.30 -13.51
CA GLY A 154 7.44 17.66 -12.33
C GLY A 154 7.46 16.12 -12.38
N MET A 155 7.21 15.51 -11.26
CA MET A 155 7.02 14.06 -11.12
C MET A 155 5.57 13.77 -10.72
N SER A 156 4.83 13.03 -11.56
CA SER A 156 3.43 12.68 -11.30
C SER A 156 3.31 11.77 -10.09
N VAL A 157 2.46 12.14 -9.13
CA VAL A 157 2.13 11.32 -7.96
C VAL A 157 1.55 9.99 -8.41
N GLU A 158 0.60 10.03 -9.35
CA GLU A 158 -0.08 8.85 -9.87
C GLU A 158 0.91 7.87 -10.49
N THR A 159 1.87 8.37 -11.28
CA THR A 159 2.90 7.54 -11.90
C THR A 159 3.77 6.83 -10.85
N VAL A 160 4.14 7.53 -9.78
CA VAL A 160 4.94 6.93 -8.69
C VAL A 160 4.13 5.86 -7.94
N LEU A 161 2.86 6.15 -7.62
CA LEU A 161 1.99 5.19 -6.94
C LEU A 161 1.74 3.93 -7.78
N HIS A 162 1.53 4.08 -9.09
CA HIS A 162 1.40 2.95 -10.01
C HIS A 162 2.69 2.12 -10.07
N ALA A 163 3.85 2.76 -10.15
CA ALA A 163 5.13 2.07 -10.16
C ALA A 163 5.40 1.28 -8.88
N ILE A 164 5.01 1.79 -7.71
CA ILE A 164 5.08 1.07 -6.43
C ILE A 164 4.17 -0.18 -6.47
N LYS A 165 2.93 -0.02 -6.93
CA LYS A 165 1.99 -1.13 -7.08
C LYS A 165 2.51 -2.22 -8.01
N GLU A 166 3.03 -1.85 -9.19
CA GLU A 166 3.58 -2.80 -10.19
C GLU A 166 4.75 -3.61 -9.63
N ARG A 167 5.47 -3.10 -8.64
CA ARG A 167 6.51 -3.83 -7.93
C ARG A 167 5.99 -4.85 -6.92
N GLY A 168 4.67 -4.91 -6.71
CA GLY A 168 4.04 -5.90 -5.83
C GLY A 168 3.95 -5.46 -4.37
N ALA A 169 3.95 -4.16 -4.09
CA ALA A 169 3.64 -3.67 -2.75
C ALA A 169 2.26 -4.16 -2.31
N ARG A 170 2.15 -4.69 -1.09
CA ARG A 170 0.89 -5.10 -0.45
C ARG A 170 -0.01 -3.89 -0.21
N ALA A 171 0.58 -2.81 0.29
CA ALA A 171 -0.11 -1.56 0.49
C ALA A 171 0.81 -0.36 0.27
N THR A 172 0.22 0.73 -0.20
CA THR A 172 0.90 2.02 -0.36
C THR A 172 0.18 3.08 0.45
N LEU A 173 0.89 3.73 1.36
CA LEU A 173 0.41 4.86 2.15
C LEU A 173 1.07 6.12 1.60
N ALA A 174 0.29 7.11 1.17
CA ALA A 174 0.85 8.34 0.63
C ALA A 174 0.36 9.57 1.41
N VAL A 175 1.29 10.44 1.75
CA VAL A 175 1.02 11.74 2.39
C VAL A 175 1.57 12.83 1.47
N ILE A 176 0.67 13.62 0.88
CA ILE A 176 1.01 14.67 -0.09
C ILE A 176 0.71 16.03 0.53
N ASP A 177 1.73 16.62 1.12
CA ASP A 177 1.65 17.96 1.72
C ASP A 177 2.16 19.03 0.75
N ALA A 178 1.37 19.24 -0.30
CA ALA A 178 1.77 20.06 -1.42
C ALA A 178 0.65 20.99 -1.96
N SER A 179 -0.47 21.12 -1.22
CA SER A 179 -1.62 21.95 -1.62
C SER A 179 -1.36 23.43 -1.41
N ARG A 180 -0.19 23.92 -1.80
CA ARG A 180 0.20 25.34 -1.69
C ARG A 180 -0.23 26.13 -2.91
N ARG A 181 -0.21 27.47 -2.79
CA ARG A 181 -0.41 28.32 -3.96
C ARG A 181 0.65 28.03 -5.00
N ASN A 182 0.23 27.83 -6.25
CA ASN A 182 1.14 27.56 -7.34
C ASN A 182 2.07 28.79 -7.57
N PRO A 183 3.39 28.66 -7.36
CA PRO A 183 4.32 29.79 -7.51
C PRO A 183 4.46 30.26 -8.97
N TYR A 184 4.05 29.41 -9.91
CA TYR A 184 4.13 29.69 -11.37
C TYR A 184 2.82 30.19 -11.95
N GLU A 185 1.79 30.41 -11.13
CA GLU A 185 0.41 30.74 -11.54
C GLU A 185 0.35 31.89 -12.56
N ARG A 186 1.17 32.94 -12.37
CA ARG A 186 1.22 34.10 -13.27
C ARG A 186 1.72 33.79 -14.71
N ARG A 187 2.37 32.63 -14.88
CA ARG A 187 2.92 32.14 -16.16
C ARG A 187 1.91 31.25 -16.92
N PHE A 188 0.80 30.91 -16.29
CA PHE A 188 -0.22 30.03 -16.87
C PHE A 188 -1.38 30.85 -17.46
N ARG A 189 -1.97 30.30 -18.52
CA ARG A 189 -3.18 30.89 -19.15
C ARG A 189 -4.45 30.55 -18.39
N SER A 190 -4.46 29.42 -17.70
CA SER A 190 -5.58 28.95 -16.88
C SER A 190 -5.16 28.92 -15.42
N PHE A 191 -6.08 29.35 -14.55
CA PHE A 191 -5.85 29.24 -13.09
C PHE A 191 -5.89 27.78 -12.66
N SER A 192 -4.87 27.38 -11.92
CA SER A 192 -4.76 26.08 -11.30
C SER A 192 -4.53 26.29 -9.81
N HIS A 193 -5.62 26.19 -9.02
CA HIS A 193 -5.54 26.29 -7.58
C HIS A 193 -5.47 24.90 -6.93
N GLY A 194 -4.57 24.74 -5.96
CA GLY A 194 -4.41 23.49 -5.20
C GLY A 194 -4.01 22.30 -6.08
N LEU A 195 -4.31 21.11 -5.61
CA LEU A 195 -4.00 19.85 -6.29
C LEU A 195 -5.23 19.28 -7.00
N ALA A 196 -5.01 18.48 -8.02
CA ALA A 196 -6.03 17.60 -8.57
C ALA A 196 -6.40 16.51 -7.56
N PRO A 197 -7.58 15.88 -7.69
CA PRO A 197 -7.87 14.65 -6.96
C PRO A 197 -6.87 13.57 -7.35
N VAL A 198 -6.15 13.01 -6.37
CA VAL A 198 -5.23 11.89 -6.62
C VAL A 198 -6.01 10.59 -6.60
N SER A 199 -6.00 9.86 -7.70
CA SER A 199 -6.64 8.55 -7.80
C SER A 199 -5.77 7.50 -7.14
N ALA A 200 -6.30 6.84 -6.11
CA ALA A 200 -5.60 5.74 -5.44
C ALA A 200 -5.60 4.48 -6.34
N PRO A 201 -4.44 3.93 -6.72
CA PRO A 201 -4.39 2.59 -7.30
C PRO A 201 -4.88 1.56 -6.27
N SER A 202 -5.11 0.30 -6.68
CA SER A 202 -5.54 -0.75 -5.73
C SER A 202 -4.56 -0.88 -4.57
N ASN A 203 -5.08 -1.08 -3.36
CA ASN A 203 -4.33 -1.17 -2.11
C ASN A 203 -3.49 0.08 -1.79
N ALA A 204 -4.05 1.26 -2.05
CA ALA A 204 -3.43 2.53 -1.67
C ALA A 204 -4.35 3.35 -0.78
N LEU A 205 -3.74 4.07 0.16
CA LEU A 205 -4.37 5.05 1.03
C LEU A 205 -3.60 6.36 0.89
N ILE A 206 -4.29 7.42 0.54
CA ILE A 206 -3.69 8.72 0.25
C ILE A 206 -4.35 9.77 1.11
N ILE A 207 -3.54 10.61 1.75
CA ILE A 207 -3.99 11.86 2.36
C ILE A 207 -3.28 13.03 1.68
N SER A 208 -4.05 14.02 1.21
CA SER A 208 -3.54 15.27 0.67
C SER A 208 -3.85 16.42 1.64
N SER A 209 -2.97 17.41 1.71
CA SER A 209 -3.05 18.48 2.72
C SER A 209 -4.31 19.33 2.65
N ASN A 210 -5.01 19.36 1.50
CA ASN A 210 -6.29 20.03 1.40
C ASN A 210 -7.23 19.31 0.41
N THR A 211 -8.48 19.73 0.40
CA THR A 211 -9.47 19.33 -0.60
C THR A 211 -9.00 19.76 -1.99
N PRO A 212 -9.25 18.97 -3.05
CA PRO A 212 -8.90 19.34 -4.41
C PRO A 212 -9.34 20.74 -4.80
N GLY A 213 -8.47 21.48 -5.45
CA GLY A 213 -8.72 22.89 -5.83
C GLY A 213 -8.60 23.90 -4.70
N LYS A 214 -8.25 23.49 -3.48
CA LYS A 214 -8.00 24.39 -2.35
C LYS A 214 -6.51 24.44 -2.02
N VAL A 215 -6.07 25.57 -1.48
CA VAL A 215 -4.70 25.78 -1.00
C VAL A 215 -4.67 25.77 0.51
N ALA A 216 -3.56 25.30 1.08
CA ALA A 216 -3.24 25.48 2.49
C ALA A 216 -2.17 26.57 2.58
N ASP A 217 -2.36 27.51 3.51
CA ASP A 217 -1.34 28.51 3.79
C ASP A 217 -0.28 27.91 4.72
N ASP A 218 0.99 28.28 4.51
CA ASP A 218 2.06 27.92 5.42
C ASP A 218 1.83 28.62 6.77
N THR A 219 1.95 27.86 7.85
CA THR A 219 1.85 28.37 9.21
C THR A 219 3.22 28.82 9.73
N LYS A 220 3.24 29.59 10.82
CA LYS A 220 4.51 29.99 11.47
C LYS A 220 5.11 28.88 12.34
N GLY A 221 4.53 27.66 12.34
CA GLY A 221 4.99 26.52 13.12
C GLY A 221 6.24 25.86 12.53
N GLN A 222 6.89 25.03 13.32
CA GLN A 222 8.02 24.20 12.86
C GLN A 222 7.56 23.21 11.78
N HIS A 223 6.38 22.67 11.90
CA HIS A 223 5.74 21.73 10.98
C HIS A 223 4.47 22.33 10.39
N SER A 224 4.06 21.84 9.24
CA SER A 224 2.74 22.07 8.68
C SER A 224 1.65 21.55 9.63
N VAL A 225 0.44 22.07 9.50
CA VAL A 225 -0.68 21.58 10.31
C VAL A 225 -0.97 20.12 10.03
N LEU A 226 -0.86 19.69 8.75
CA LEU A 226 -1.05 18.29 8.38
C LEU A 226 -0.04 17.37 9.09
N VAL A 227 1.25 17.70 9.01
CA VAL A 227 2.30 16.85 9.58
C VAL A 227 2.28 16.89 11.10
N THR A 228 2.01 18.06 11.72
CA THR A 228 1.80 18.16 13.17
C THR A 228 0.74 17.18 13.64
N GLU A 229 -0.44 17.22 13.01
CA GLU A 229 -1.55 16.39 13.43
C GLU A 229 -1.35 14.91 13.04
N LEU A 230 -0.65 14.64 11.94
CA LEU A 230 -0.27 13.27 11.59
C LEU A 230 0.65 12.66 12.65
N LEU A 231 1.72 13.38 13.04
CA LEU A 231 2.67 12.92 14.07
C LEU A 231 1.97 12.69 15.43
N ASN A 232 1.01 13.55 15.79
CA ASN A 232 0.20 13.39 17.01
C ASN A 232 -0.69 12.15 16.98
N ASN A 233 -1.14 11.72 15.80
CA ASN A 233 -2.06 10.59 15.62
C ASN A 233 -1.38 9.27 15.22
N LEU A 234 -0.06 9.26 14.99
CA LEU A 234 0.72 8.05 14.66
C LEU A 234 0.80 7.03 15.82
N ASN A 235 -0.05 7.10 16.81
CA ASN A 235 -0.02 6.21 17.96
C ASN A 235 -0.46 4.78 17.60
N ALA A 236 0.26 3.89 18.11
CA ALA A 236 0.60 2.52 17.88
C ALA A 236 -0.50 1.49 17.57
N HIS A 237 -1.75 1.69 17.81
CA HIS A 237 -2.78 0.63 17.73
C HIS A 237 -3.92 0.91 16.75
N ALA A 238 -3.79 1.93 15.92
CA ALA A 238 -4.82 2.27 14.93
C ALA A 238 -4.39 1.80 13.53
N SER A 239 -5.36 1.36 12.72
CA SER A 239 -5.13 1.14 11.30
C SER A 239 -4.71 2.44 10.62
N ALA A 240 -3.97 2.34 9.51
CA ALA A 240 -3.54 3.51 8.74
C ALA A 240 -4.73 4.39 8.32
N GLU A 241 -5.88 3.79 7.96
CA GLU A 241 -7.11 4.53 7.68
C GLU A 241 -7.62 5.29 8.91
N GLY A 242 -7.59 4.65 10.07
CA GLY A 242 -7.95 5.29 11.34
C GLY A 242 -7.06 6.49 11.65
N VAL A 243 -5.74 6.36 11.45
CA VAL A 243 -4.76 7.45 11.61
C VAL A 243 -5.07 8.59 10.66
N PHE A 244 -5.23 8.32 9.34
CA PHE A 244 -5.46 9.36 8.34
C PHE A 244 -6.81 10.08 8.56
N ASN A 245 -7.87 9.35 8.91
CA ASN A 245 -9.16 9.96 9.21
C ASN A 245 -9.13 10.81 10.48
N LYS A 246 -8.45 10.37 11.55
CA LYS A 246 -8.24 11.19 12.76
C LYS A 246 -7.44 12.44 12.44
N THR A 247 -6.36 12.30 11.67
CA THR A 247 -5.53 13.41 11.22
C THR A 247 -6.34 14.44 10.44
N ARG A 248 -7.17 14.00 9.47
CA ARG A 248 -8.05 14.90 8.72
C ARG A 248 -8.95 15.73 9.62
N VAL A 249 -9.57 15.10 10.61
CA VAL A 249 -10.46 15.80 11.56
C VAL A 249 -9.67 16.75 12.46
N ALA A 250 -8.49 16.35 12.91
CA ALA A 250 -7.64 17.18 13.75
C ALA A 250 -7.14 18.43 13.00
N VAL A 251 -6.68 18.27 11.74
CA VAL A 251 -6.28 19.39 10.87
C VAL A 251 -7.42 20.38 10.66
N PHE A 252 -8.63 19.89 10.37
CA PHE A 252 -9.79 20.76 10.20
C PHE A 252 -10.06 21.59 11.47
N ARG A 253 -9.96 20.98 12.64
CA ARG A 253 -10.14 21.68 13.92
C ARG A 253 -8.99 22.64 14.21
N ALA A 254 -7.74 22.21 14.07
CA ALA A 254 -6.56 23.02 14.34
C ALA A 254 -6.47 24.26 13.43
N SER A 255 -6.94 24.14 12.19
CA SER A 255 -6.99 25.26 11.23
C SER A 255 -8.25 26.12 11.31
N ASN A 256 -9.13 25.89 12.30
CA ASN A 256 -10.43 26.55 12.39
C ASN A 256 -11.27 26.43 11.10
N GLY A 257 -11.18 25.27 10.43
CA GLY A 257 -11.91 25.01 9.20
C GLY A 257 -11.25 25.53 7.91
N ALA A 258 -10.11 26.21 8.00
CA ALA A 258 -9.42 26.77 6.83
C ALA A 258 -8.79 25.69 5.97
N GLN A 259 -8.38 24.57 6.56
CA GLN A 259 -7.75 23.44 5.88
C GLN A 259 -8.55 22.15 6.12
N MET A 260 -8.92 21.47 5.06
CA MET A 260 -9.60 20.17 5.12
C MET A 260 -8.88 19.16 4.23
N PRO A 261 -8.03 18.28 4.79
CA PRO A 261 -7.37 17.25 4.03
C PRO A 261 -8.37 16.32 3.33
N SER A 262 -8.02 15.86 2.14
CA SER A 262 -8.75 14.80 1.46
C SER A 262 -8.09 13.45 1.73
N VAL A 263 -8.90 12.43 1.97
CA VAL A 263 -8.46 11.05 2.13
C VAL A 263 -9.11 10.20 1.04
N SER A 264 -8.30 9.44 0.32
CA SER A 264 -8.74 8.47 -0.68
C SER A 264 -8.17 7.10 -0.31
N SER A 265 -9.03 6.10 -0.18
CA SER A 265 -8.64 4.73 0.17
C SER A 265 -9.17 3.75 -0.88
N SER A 266 -8.31 2.79 -1.22
CA SER A 266 -8.63 1.59 -1.98
C SER A 266 -8.04 0.35 -1.30
N LEU A 267 -7.74 0.44 0.01
CA LEU A 267 -7.24 -0.68 0.79
C LEU A 267 -8.31 -1.78 0.85
N LEU A 268 -7.88 -3.02 0.69
CA LEU A 268 -8.73 -4.21 0.79
C LEU A 268 -8.58 -4.91 2.14
N GLU A 269 -7.59 -4.51 2.93
CA GLU A 269 -7.27 -5.07 4.25
C GLU A 269 -6.80 -3.97 5.20
N ASP A 270 -6.89 -4.21 6.49
CA ASP A 270 -6.35 -3.29 7.48
C ASP A 270 -4.82 -3.29 7.43
N VAL A 271 -4.24 -2.10 7.37
CA VAL A 271 -2.79 -1.88 7.40
C VAL A 271 -2.43 -1.17 8.69
N HIS A 272 -1.56 -1.79 9.47
CA HIS A 272 -1.05 -1.22 10.71
C HIS A 272 0.36 -0.64 10.47
N LEU A 273 0.64 0.50 11.10
CA LEU A 273 1.96 1.15 10.98
C LEU A 273 3.01 0.48 11.84
N ASN A 274 2.59 -0.27 12.88
CA ASN A 274 3.47 -1.08 13.70
C ASN A 274 3.40 -2.55 13.28
N PRO A 275 4.52 -3.20 12.95
CA PRO A 275 4.53 -4.61 12.54
C PRO A 275 4.07 -5.58 13.63
N GLY A 276 4.06 -5.18 14.91
CA GLY A 276 3.59 -5.99 16.02
C GLY A 276 2.08 -5.98 16.25
N ASP A 277 1.36 -5.11 15.56
CA ASP A 277 -0.09 -4.89 15.74
C ASP A 277 -0.91 -5.47 14.56
N ASP A 278 -0.28 -6.16 13.62
CA ASP A 278 -0.98 -6.82 12.51
C ASP A 278 -1.66 -8.09 13.04
N PRO A 279 -3.01 -8.16 13.12
CA PRO A 279 -3.73 -9.29 13.67
C PRO A 279 -3.49 -10.59 12.88
N ASP A 280 -3.14 -10.51 11.60
CA ASP A 280 -2.81 -11.69 10.79
C ASP A 280 -1.47 -12.32 11.18
N LEU A 281 -0.59 -11.59 11.87
CA LEU A 281 0.68 -12.11 12.35
C LEU A 281 0.57 -12.76 13.76
N THR A 282 -0.53 -12.54 14.47
CA THR A 282 -0.71 -13.00 15.88
C THR A 282 -1.61 -14.24 16.02
N THR A 283 -2.30 -14.69 14.97
CA THR A 283 -3.24 -15.82 15.05
C THR A 283 -2.63 -17.13 14.58
N SER A 284 -1.53 -17.57 15.17
CA SER A 284 -1.04 -18.96 15.08
C SER A 284 -0.71 -19.56 16.45
N SER A 285 -1.47 -19.19 17.48
CA SER A 285 -1.50 -19.97 18.71
C SER A 285 -2.82 -20.76 18.73
N ILE A 286 -2.86 -21.89 18.02
CA ILE A 286 -3.91 -22.88 18.18
C ILE A 286 -3.68 -23.49 19.55
N ALA A 287 -4.52 -23.15 20.51
CA ALA A 287 -4.60 -23.87 21.77
C ALA A 287 -4.89 -25.36 21.45
N PRO A 288 -4.22 -26.31 22.09
CA PRO A 288 -4.51 -27.72 21.87
C PRO A 288 -5.96 -27.99 22.35
N ILE A 289 -6.77 -28.53 21.46
CA ILE A 289 -8.08 -29.07 21.79
C ILE A 289 -7.81 -30.27 22.69
N THR A 290 -8.01 -30.10 23.99
CA THR A 290 -8.07 -31.20 24.92
C THR A 290 -9.38 -31.92 24.66
N THR A 291 -9.33 -33.07 24.01
CA THR A 291 -10.44 -34.02 23.95
C THR A 291 -10.57 -34.62 25.33
N GLU A 292 -11.47 -34.08 26.13
CA GLU A 292 -11.94 -34.71 27.37
C GLU A 292 -12.82 -35.88 26.97
N ASN A 293 -12.34 -37.08 27.22
CA ASN A 293 -13.09 -38.33 27.07
C ASN A 293 -14.26 -38.32 28.05
N ALA A 294 -15.46 -38.36 27.54
CA ALA A 294 -16.66 -38.70 28.26
C ALA A 294 -16.65 -40.23 28.56
N ASP A 295 -16.33 -40.59 29.75
CA ASP A 295 -16.77 -41.87 30.36
C ASP A 295 -17.71 -41.55 31.51
N ASP A 296 -18.99 -41.82 31.27
CA ASP A 296 -20.07 -41.96 32.26
C ASP A 296 -19.84 -43.19 33.15
N PRO A 297 -20.16 -43.19 34.45
CA PRO A 297 -21.45 -43.73 34.82
C PRO A 297 -22.18 -43.00 35.97
N SER A 298 -23.50 -42.83 35.80
CA SER A 298 -24.44 -42.68 36.91
C SER A 298 -24.37 -43.85 37.89
N PRO A 299 -24.63 -43.63 39.22
CA PRO A 299 -25.92 -44.05 39.67
C PRO A 299 -26.61 -43.29 40.84
N THR A 300 -27.93 -43.40 40.85
CA THR A 300 -28.86 -43.55 42.00
C THR A 300 -28.97 -42.45 43.07
N SER A 301 -30.19 -41.90 43.05
CA SER A 301 -30.85 -41.31 44.21
C SER A 301 -31.02 -42.30 45.42
N PRO A 302 -31.20 -41.79 46.64
CA PRO A 302 -32.55 -41.84 47.14
C PRO A 302 -33.03 -40.61 47.97
N LEU A 303 -34.32 -40.46 47.89
CA LEU A 303 -35.32 -39.77 48.69
C LEU A 303 -35.05 -39.55 50.18
N GLY A 304 -35.47 -38.40 50.72
CA GLY A 304 -35.63 -38.15 52.14
C GLY A 304 -36.19 -36.76 52.45
N HIS A 305 -37.46 -36.65 52.56
CA HIS A 305 -38.26 -35.60 53.23
C HIS A 305 -38.39 -35.92 54.69
N PRO A 306 -38.98 -35.08 55.62
CA PRO A 306 -39.21 -33.63 55.71
C PRO A 306 -38.92 -33.05 57.12
N GLY A 307 -39.24 -31.81 57.41
CA GLY A 307 -39.40 -31.32 58.78
C GLY A 307 -39.32 -29.81 58.96
N HIS A 308 -40.52 -29.20 59.04
CA HIS A 308 -40.75 -27.91 59.69
C HIS A 308 -40.63 -27.99 61.21
N PRO A 309 -40.63 -26.90 61.96
CA PRO A 309 -41.39 -25.67 61.84
C PRO A 309 -40.55 -24.38 61.57
#